data_dd02bf5c56103fa0c32d8f4632d90403
#
_entry.id   dd02bf5c56103fa0c32d8f4632d90403
#
_cell.length_a   1.000
_cell.length_b   1.000
_cell.length_c   1.000
_cell.angle_alpha   90.00
_cell.angle_beta   90.00
_cell.angle_gamma   90.00
#
_symmetry.space_group_name_H-M   'P 1'
#
loop_
_entity.id
_entity.type
_entity.pdbx_description
1 polymer ?
#
loop_
_entity_poly.entity_id
_entity_poly.type
_entity_poly.pdbx_seq_one_letter_code
_entity_poly.pdbx_strand_id
1 'polypeptide(L)'
;MRIINVAAAQMGPIQRAESRQTVIPRMLALMDEAKALGADLIVYPELALTTFFPRWYMEDQAEVDAWFEREMPNAATLPLFARAAEHGIAMSFGYAEIGRASCRERV
;
A
#
# COMPACT_ATOMS: atom_id res chain seq x y z
N MET A 1 -23.16 19.71 8.31
CA MET A 1 -22.79 18.40 7.75
C MET A 1 -21.44 18.50 7.05
N ARG A 2 -20.56 17.55 7.31
CA ARG A 2 -19.25 17.51 6.65
C ARG A 2 -19.27 16.43 5.56
N ILE A 3 -18.84 16.81 4.38
CA ILE A 3 -18.75 15.88 3.24
C ILE A 3 -17.29 15.54 3.00
N ILE A 4 -17.01 14.23 2.91
CA ILE A 4 -15.67 13.71 2.61
C ILE A 4 -15.76 12.91 1.33
N ASN A 5 -14.88 13.22 0.38
CA ASN A 5 -14.77 12.46 -0.88
C ASN A 5 -13.73 11.36 -0.73
N VAL A 6 -14.13 10.12 -0.94
CA VAL A 6 -13.28 8.95 -0.78
C VAL A 6 -13.06 8.29 -2.13
N ALA A 7 -11.81 7.98 -2.44
CA ALA A 7 -11.45 7.23 -3.63
C ALA A 7 -11.04 5.82 -3.24
N ALA A 8 -11.61 4.82 -3.91
CA ALA A 8 -11.19 3.44 -3.77
C ALA A 8 -10.21 3.13 -4.90
N ALA A 9 -8.95 2.87 -4.55
CA ALA A 9 -7.91 2.58 -5.51
C ALA A 9 -7.95 1.11 -5.91
N GLN A 10 -8.29 0.83 -7.16
CA GLN A 10 -8.30 -0.52 -7.68
C GLN A 10 -7.00 -0.75 -8.45
N MET A 11 -6.06 -1.44 -7.82
CA MET A 11 -4.72 -1.62 -8.38
C MET A 11 -4.61 -2.73 -9.41
N GLY A 12 -5.56 -3.65 -9.41
CA GLY A 12 -5.43 -4.89 -10.17
C GLY A 12 -4.45 -5.85 -9.50
N PRO A 13 -4.15 -6.98 -10.13
CA PRO A 13 -3.28 -7.98 -9.52
C PRO A 13 -1.84 -7.51 -9.42
N ILE A 14 -1.18 -7.92 -8.35
CA ILE A 14 0.27 -7.76 -8.20
C ILE A 14 0.87 -9.14 -8.37
N GLN A 15 1.75 -9.29 -9.36
CA GLN A 15 2.38 -10.57 -9.65
C GLN A 15 3.46 -10.87 -8.62
N ARG A 16 3.72 -12.17 -8.41
CA ARG A 16 4.72 -12.60 -7.42
C ARG A 16 6.10 -12.02 -7.70
N ALA A 17 6.46 -11.85 -8.96
CA ALA A 17 7.76 -11.32 -9.37
C ALA A 17 7.88 -9.82 -9.23
N GLU A 18 6.78 -9.09 -9.02
CA GLU A 18 6.83 -7.64 -8.87
C GLU A 18 7.40 -7.25 -7.51
N SER A 19 8.21 -6.22 -7.51
CA SER A 19 8.80 -5.67 -6.29
C SER A 19 8.06 -4.39 -5.87
N ARG A 20 8.38 -3.91 -4.69
CA ARG A 20 7.86 -2.63 -4.23
C ARG A 20 8.23 -1.50 -5.18
N GLN A 21 9.38 -1.60 -5.85
CA GLN A 21 9.82 -0.60 -6.83
C GLN A 21 8.89 -0.49 -8.03
N THR A 22 8.19 -1.58 -8.40
CA THR A 22 7.20 -1.55 -9.47
C THR A 22 5.80 -1.22 -8.96
N VAL A 23 5.48 -1.57 -7.74
CA VAL A 23 4.17 -1.37 -7.13
C VAL A 23 3.96 0.08 -6.69
N ILE A 24 4.95 0.69 -6.05
CA ILE A 24 4.83 2.07 -5.54
C ILE A 24 4.45 3.07 -6.62
N PRO A 25 5.06 3.06 -7.82
CA PRO A 25 4.63 3.96 -8.89
C PRO A 25 3.16 3.80 -9.29
N ARG A 26 2.64 2.57 -9.23
CA ARG A 26 1.22 2.32 -9.52
C ARG A 26 0.34 2.98 -8.47
N MET A 27 0.72 2.89 -7.18
CA MET A 27 0.01 3.52 -6.10
C MET A 27 0.06 5.04 -6.20
N LEU A 28 1.22 5.59 -6.55
CA LEU A 28 1.39 7.03 -6.73
C LEU A 28 0.51 7.56 -7.87
N ALA A 29 0.46 6.85 -8.99
CA ALA A 29 -0.37 7.24 -10.12
C ALA A 29 -1.85 7.30 -9.73
N LEU A 30 -2.32 6.32 -8.96
CA LEU A 30 -3.70 6.30 -8.49
C LEU A 30 -3.97 7.43 -7.49
N MET A 31 -3.00 7.77 -6.66
CA MET A 31 -3.12 8.89 -5.73
C MET A 31 -3.23 10.22 -6.48
N ASP A 32 -2.42 10.41 -7.51
CA ASP A 32 -2.48 11.63 -8.34
C ASP A 32 -3.84 11.75 -9.03
N GLU A 33 -4.37 10.64 -9.53
CA GLU A 33 -5.68 10.60 -10.16
C GLU A 33 -6.78 10.93 -9.14
N ALA A 34 -6.71 10.35 -7.95
CA ALA A 34 -7.66 10.63 -6.88
C ALA A 34 -7.63 12.10 -6.49
N LYS A 35 -6.44 12.69 -6.39
CA LYS A 35 -6.30 14.12 -6.09
C LYS A 35 -6.95 14.98 -7.17
N ALA A 36 -6.74 14.63 -8.43
CA ALA A 36 -7.34 15.36 -9.55
C ALA A 36 -8.87 15.29 -9.53
N LEU A 37 -9.43 14.22 -8.98
CA LEU A 37 -10.87 14.05 -8.83
C LEU A 37 -11.45 14.68 -7.56
N GLY A 38 -10.60 15.27 -6.73
CA GLY A 38 -11.05 15.97 -5.52
C GLY A 38 -11.21 15.09 -4.29
N ALA A 39 -10.56 13.92 -4.26
CA ALA A 39 -10.64 13.03 -3.11
C ALA A 39 -9.91 13.58 -1.89
N ASP A 40 -10.48 13.36 -0.72
CA ASP A 40 -9.89 13.69 0.57
C ASP A 40 -9.16 12.50 1.19
N LEU A 41 -9.57 11.29 0.81
CA LEU A 41 -9.01 10.03 1.29
C LEU A 41 -8.93 9.06 0.13
N ILE A 42 -7.79 8.38 0.01
CA ILE A 42 -7.64 7.26 -0.91
C ILE A 42 -7.46 5.96 -0.12
N VAL A 43 -8.20 4.93 -0.49
CA VAL A 43 -8.15 3.62 0.16
C VAL A 43 -7.61 2.60 -0.84
N TYR A 44 -6.48 1.99 -0.49
CA TYR A 44 -5.85 0.94 -1.28
C TYR A 44 -6.29 -0.45 -0.79
N PRO A 45 -6.08 -1.50 -1.61
CA PRO A 45 -6.46 -2.86 -1.20
C PRO A 45 -5.64 -3.39 -0.04
N GLU A 46 -6.09 -4.49 0.53
CA GLU A 46 -5.32 -5.27 1.49
C GLU A 46 -4.03 -5.77 0.85
N LEU A 47 -2.94 -5.77 1.60
CA LEU A 47 -1.61 -6.15 1.11
C LEU A 47 -1.27 -5.42 -0.20
N ALA A 48 -1.41 -4.09 -0.15
CA ALA A 48 -1.25 -3.26 -1.35
C ALA A 48 0.17 -3.20 -1.89
N LEU A 49 1.17 -3.55 -1.09
CA LEU A 49 2.59 -3.45 -1.45
C LEU A 49 3.13 -4.71 -2.13
N THR A 50 2.44 -5.83 -2.01
CA THR A 50 2.91 -7.12 -2.49
C THR A 50 1.78 -7.91 -3.12
N THR A 51 2.14 -8.98 -3.84
CA THR A 51 1.17 -9.99 -4.19
C THR A 51 0.51 -10.55 -2.91
N PHE A 52 -0.67 -11.15 -3.04
CA PHE A 52 -1.32 -11.78 -1.90
C PHE A 52 -0.59 -13.09 -1.58
N PHE A 53 0.53 -12.95 -0.87
CA PHE A 53 1.45 -14.06 -0.61
C PHE A 53 0.85 -15.19 0.24
N PRO A 54 -0.16 -14.97 1.12
CA PRO A 54 -0.70 -16.07 1.92
C PRO A 54 -1.27 -17.23 1.11
N ARG A 55 -1.55 -17.04 -0.18
CA ARG A 55 -2.06 -18.13 -1.03
C ARG A 55 -0.99 -19.13 -1.47
N TRP A 56 0.28 -18.79 -1.29
CA TRP A 56 1.37 -19.69 -1.64
C TRP A 56 1.92 -20.38 -0.41
N TYR A 57 2.22 -21.68 -0.60
CA TYR A 57 2.88 -22.45 0.45
C TYR A 57 4.37 -22.15 0.43
N MET A 58 4.91 -21.77 1.58
CA MET A 58 6.32 -21.44 1.72
C MET A 58 6.85 -22.09 2.99
N GLU A 59 7.93 -22.87 2.85
CA GLU A 59 8.55 -23.56 3.98
C GLU A 59 9.68 -22.76 4.61
N ASP A 60 10.38 -21.95 3.80
CA ASP A 60 11.50 -21.16 4.25
C ASP A 60 11.02 -19.86 4.92
N GLN A 61 11.37 -19.70 6.19
CA GLN A 61 10.98 -18.51 6.95
C GLN A 61 11.54 -17.24 6.32
N ALA A 62 12.74 -17.26 5.78
CA ALA A 62 13.31 -16.09 5.12
C ALA A 62 12.51 -15.68 3.89
N GLU A 63 11.98 -16.65 3.15
CA GLU A 63 11.12 -16.39 2.00
C GLU A 63 9.80 -15.74 2.45
N VAL A 64 9.21 -16.22 3.52
CA VAL A 64 8.00 -15.62 4.11
C VAL A 64 8.30 -14.21 4.57
N ASP A 65 9.38 -14.02 5.33
CA ASP A 65 9.73 -12.72 5.91
C ASP A 65 9.98 -11.65 4.86
N ALA A 66 10.39 -12.03 3.65
CA ALA A 66 10.63 -11.07 2.57
C ALA A 66 9.37 -10.31 2.14
N TRP A 67 8.18 -10.85 2.42
CA TRP A 67 6.92 -10.20 2.11
C TRP A 67 6.47 -9.21 3.18
N PHE A 68 7.13 -9.18 4.33
CA PHE A 68 6.76 -8.35 5.46
C PHE A 68 7.57 -7.06 5.47
N GLU A 69 6.94 -6.00 5.98
CA GLU A 69 7.65 -4.74 6.23
C GLU A 69 8.23 -4.78 7.63
N ARG A 70 9.44 -4.26 7.80
CA ARG A 70 10.09 -4.20 9.12
C ARG A 70 9.75 -2.92 9.86
N GLU A 71 9.48 -1.88 9.12
CA GLU A 71 9.10 -0.57 9.66
C GLU A 71 8.21 0.15 8.64
N MET A 72 7.47 1.12 9.12
CA MET A 72 6.61 1.93 8.28
C MET A 72 6.61 3.38 8.82
N PRO A 73 6.96 4.39 8.01
CA PRO A 73 7.42 4.25 6.63
C PRO A 73 8.85 3.74 6.52
N ASN A 74 9.20 3.23 5.35
CA ASN A 74 10.57 2.82 5.02
C ASN A 74 11.00 3.48 3.70
N ALA A 75 12.24 3.23 3.25
CA ALA A 75 12.76 3.86 2.05
C ALA A 75 11.89 3.66 0.83
N ALA A 76 11.31 2.46 0.66
CA ALA A 76 10.44 2.14 -0.47
C ALA A 76 9.10 2.87 -0.40
N THR A 77 8.54 3.04 0.79
CA THR A 77 7.21 3.63 0.99
C THR A 77 7.22 5.13 1.24
N LEU A 78 8.37 5.73 1.59
CA LEU A 78 8.45 7.16 1.83
C LEU A 78 7.84 8.02 0.72
N PRO A 79 7.99 7.69 -0.58
CA PRO A 79 7.35 8.47 -1.63
C PRO A 79 5.84 8.56 -1.52
N LEU A 80 5.17 7.50 -1.00
CA LEU A 80 3.73 7.53 -0.78
C LEU A 80 3.36 8.56 0.29
N PHE A 81 4.10 8.56 1.41
CA PHE A 81 3.83 9.50 2.49
C PHE A 81 4.12 10.93 2.07
N ALA A 82 5.21 11.13 1.34
CA ALA A 82 5.57 12.46 0.85
C ALA A 82 4.53 13.01 -0.12
N ARG A 83 4.06 12.17 -1.05
CA ARG A 83 3.05 12.58 -2.04
C ARG A 83 1.71 12.85 -1.37
N ALA A 84 1.33 12.05 -0.38
CA ALA A 84 0.09 12.26 0.36
C ALA A 84 0.13 13.59 1.11
N ALA A 85 1.26 13.93 1.74
CA ALA A 85 1.43 15.20 2.43
C ALA A 85 1.39 16.37 1.45
N GLU A 86 2.06 16.24 0.30
CA GLU A 86 2.06 17.27 -0.75
C GLU A 86 0.67 17.55 -1.27
N HIS A 87 -0.14 16.51 -1.48
CA HIS A 87 -1.50 16.65 -1.96
C HIS A 87 -2.51 16.99 -0.87
N GLY A 88 -2.13 16.86 0.39
CA GLY A 88 -3.06 17.05 1.50
C GLY A 88 -4.16 15.99 1.52
N ILE A 89 -3.85 14.77 1.08
CA ILE A 89 -4.80 13.65 1.02
C ILE A 89 -4.43 12.60 2.06
N ALA A 90 -5.43 12.06 2.74
CA ALA A 90 -5.23 10.93 3.64
C ALA A 90 -5.19 9.63 2.83
N MET A 91 -4.43 8.65 3.30
CA MET A 91 -4.37 7.36 2.63
C MET A 91 -4.48 6.21 3.63
N SER A 92 -5.07 5.12 3.15
CA SER A 92 -5.18 3.87 3.91
C SER A 92 -4.71 2.73 3.02
N PHE A 93 -3.81 1.92 3.52
CA PHE A 93 -3.40 0.70 2.82
C PHE A 93 -3.00 -0.37 3.82
N GLY A 94 -3.22 -1.62 3.43
CA GLY A 94 -2.84 -2.77 4.25
C GLY A 94 -1.45 -3.27 3.90
N TYR A 95 -0.74 -3.73 4.89
CA TYR A 95 0.57 -4.35 4.70
C TYR A 95 0.83 -5.34 5.83
N ALA A 96 1.77 -6.25 5.58
CA ALA A 96 2.20 -7.21 6.59
C ALA A 96 3.45 -6.67 7.28
N GLU A 97 3.47 -6.69 8.61
CA GLU A 97 4.58 -6.18 9.40
C GLU A 97 5.23 -7.31 10.17
N ILE A 98 6.56 -7.39 10.11
CA ILE A 98 7.31 -8.43 10.80
C ILE A 98 7.25 -8.20 12.31
N GLY A 99 7.17 -9.30 13.07
CA GLY A 99 7.00 -9.23 14.51
C GLY A 99 5.56 -9.10 14.97
N ARG A 100 4.61 -9.05 14.03
CA ARG A 100 3.18 -9.01 14.29
C ARG A 100 2.49 -10.09 13.47
N ALA A 101 1.46 -10.67 14.02
CA ALA A 101 0.81 -11.84 13.42
C ALA A 101 -0.16 -11.50 12.29
N SER A 102 -0.52 -10.24 12.11
CA SER A 102 -1.53 -9.85 11.15
C SER A 102 -1.10 -8.65 10.30
N CYS A 103 -1.78 -8.48 9.18
CA CYS A 103 -1.65 -7.27 8.38
C CYS A 103 -2.15 -6.06 9.15
N ARG A 104 -1.56 -4.92 8.89
CA ARG A 104 -1.99 -3.66 9.47
C ARG A 104 -2.41 -2.71 8.38
N GLU A 105 -3.40 -1.90 8.71
CA GLU A 105 -3.78 -0.77 7.86
C GLU A 105 -3.20 0.51 8.44
N ARG A 106 -2.79 1.39 7.54
CA ARG A 106 -2.23 2.68 7.89
C ARG A 106 -3.01 3.79 7.20
N VAL A 107 -3.49 4.69 8.00
CA VAL A 107 -4.27 5.83 7.50
C VAL A 107 -3.49 7.11 7.65
#